data_514141b08f5d950121db65859dfdfdcd
#
_entry.id   514141b08f5d950121db65859dfdfdcd
#
_cell.length_a   1.000
_cell.length_b   1.000
_cell.length_c   1.000
_cell.angle_alpha   90.00
_cell.angle_beta   90.00
_cell.angle_gamma   90.00
#
_symmetry.space_group_name_H-M   'P 1'
#
loop_
_entity.id
_entity.type
_entity.pdbx_description
1 polymer ?
#
loop_
_entity_poly.entity_id
_entity_poly.type
_entity_poly.pdbx_seq_one_letter_code
_entity_poly.pdbx_strand_id
1 'polypeptide(L)'
;MADTEVVSLQALAERLSEVEGYLHLAEKRQQISELEAESARPNFWDDADAAQKVMTQLASLRDDVAGIDRAKEKLGDAEAAFELGTELEDQASLDESQALAASLEKDLSELELSSWFTDELDHGDAIVTIKPGQGGLESQDWCEMLFRMYFKYCDRRGWKVDINDAPVAEVIGLDRATFTVSGKNAYGMLRAEQGVHRLVRISPTDDKKRRQTSFAGVEVLPVLPEDIEVDIDPNDLRIDVYHASGPGGQGVNTTDSAVRITHIPTGTVVTCQNERSQLQNKAAAMNILRSRLYEIEKEKREAELDELRGPKREISFGNQIRSYVLYPYQLIKDLRTGAETGNVESVLSDGDLDQFIIAYHRWVVGGKD
;
A
#
# COMPACT_ATOMS: atom_id res chain seq x y z
N MET A 1 2.54 29.02 -24.73
CA MET A 1 1.86 29.68 -23.60
C MET A 1 1.04 28.59 -22.98
N ALA A 2 1.48 28.10 -21.83
CA ALA A 2 0.75 27.06 -21.09
C ALA A 2 -0.56 27.70 -20.60
N ASP A 3 -1.69 27.09 -20.97
CA ASP A 3 -2.97 27.36 -20.35
C ASP A 3 -2.83 26.99 -18.87
N THR A 4 -2.59 27.99 -18.02
CA THR A 4 -2.72 27.84 -16.58
C THR A 4 -4.23 27.77 -16.36
N GLU A 5 -4.77 26.57 -16.14
CA GLU A 5 -6.14 26.41 -15.67
C GLU A 5 -6.29 27.26 -14.41
N VAL A 6 -7.17 28.23 -14.48
CA VAL A 6 -7.54 29.06 -13.32
C VAL A 6 -8.25 28.13 -12.34
N VAL A 7 -7.59 27.79 -11.25
CA VAL A 7 -8.17 26.93 -10.21
C VAL A 7 -9.40 27.63 -9.66
N SER A 8 -10.57 27.03 -9.81
CA SER A 8 -11.83 27.60 -9.31
C SER A 8 -11.87 27.48 -7.79
N LEU A 9 -11.96 28.61 -7.07
CA LEU A 9 -12.12 28.65 -5.60
C LEU A 9 -13.35 27.84 -5.15
N GLN A 10 -14.42 27.86 -5.94
CA GLN A 10 -15.62 27.08 -5.66
C GLN A 10 -15.33 25.56 -5.71
N ALA A 11 -14.57 25.10 -6.70
CA ALA A 11 -14.19 23.69 -6.78
C ALA A 11 -13.27 23.26 -5.62
N LEU A 12 -12.40 24.17 -5.15
CA LEU A 12 -11.58 23.92 -3.96
C LEU A 12 -12.42 23.86 -2.66
N ALA A 13 -13.44 24.72 -2.55
CA ALA A 13 -14.37 24.72 -1.41
C ALA A 13 -15.18 23.40 -1.36
N GLU A 14 -15.71 22.95 -2.51
CA GLU A 14 -16.42 21.67 -2.62
C GLU A 14 -15.50 20.52 -2.24
N ARG A 15 -14.27 20.49 -2.78
CA ARG A 15 -13.26 19.47 -2.46
C ARG A 15 -12.86 19.46 -0.98
N LEU A 16 -12.69 20.62 -0.36
CA LEU A 16 -12.40 20.74 1.07
C LEU A 16 -13.56 20.16 1.92
N SER A 17 -14.80 20.42 1.52
CA SER A 17 -15.98 19.84 2.19
C SER A 17 -16.03 18.32 2.07
N GLU A 18 -15.66 17.76 0.92
CA GLU A 18 -15.54 16.30 0.73
C GLU A 18 -14.46 15.71 1.65
N VAL A 19 -13.28 16.34 1.72
CA VAL A 19 -12.17 15.89 2.58
C VAL A 19 -12.57 15.94 4.07
N GLU A 20 -13.33 16.95 4.50
CA GLU A 20 -13.89 17.00 5.86
C GLU A 20 -14.83 15.84 6.15
N GLY A 21 -15.66 15.46 5.19
CA GLY A 21 -16.54 14.30 5.29
C GLY A 21 -15.76 12.99 5.47
N TYR A 22 -14.72 12.78 4.67
CA TYR A 22 -13.89 11.56 4.74
C TYR A 22 -13.08 11.47 6.03
N LEU A 23 -12.57 12.60 6.53
CA LEU A 23 -11.75 12.63 7.73
C LEU A 23 -12.53 12.50 9.04
N HIS A 24 -13.87 12.50 9.00
CA HIS A 24 -14.72 12.39 10.19
C HIS A 24 -14.29 13.33 11.33
N LEU A 25 -14.09 14.62 11.02
CA LEU A 25 -13.48 15.59 11.94
C LEU A 25 -14.16 15.69 13.30
N ALA A 26 -15.49 15.54 13.37
CA ALA A 26 -16.22 15.59 14.63
C ALA A 26 -15.81 14.44 15.57
N GLU A 27 -15.64 13.24 15.01
CA GLU A 27 -15.20 12.06 15.76
C GLU A 27 -13.73 12.19 16.18
N LYS A 28 -12.85 12.69 15.27
CA LYS A 28 -11.44 12.95 15.60
C LYS A 28 -11.27 13.97 16.72
N ARG A 29 -12.04 15.06 16.71
CA ARG A 29 -12.01 16.06 17.80
C ARG A 29 -12.49 15.47 19.13
N GLN A 30 -13.46 14.58 19.11
CA GLN A 30 -13.90 13.86 20.31
C GLN A 30 -12.79 12.92 20.81
N GLN A 31 -12.16 12.13 19.93
CA GLN A 31 -11.05 11.24 20.27
C GLN A 31 -9.85 12.02 20.84
N ILE A 32 -9.52 13.18 20.27
CA ILE A 32 -8.48 14.07 20.82
C ILE A 32 -8.81 14.41 22.27
N SER A 33 -10.03 14.86 22.57
CA SER A 33 -10.44 15.21 23.93
C SER A 33 -10.37 14.03 24.89
N GLU A 34 -10.74 12.82 24.46
CA GLU A 34 -10.66 11.60 25.25
C GLU A 34 -9.20 11.21 25.55
N LEU A 35 -8.31 11.24 24.53
CA LEU A 35 -6.90 10.93 24.70
C LEU A 35 -6.14 11.99 25.52
N GLU A 36 -6.53 13.26 25.42
CA GLU A 36 -6.01 14.34 26.28
C GLU A 36 -6.41 14.09 27.76
N ALA A 37 -7.65 13.70 28.00
CA ALA A 37 -8.11 13.35 29.35
C ALA A 37 -7.39 12.11 29.90
N GLU A 38 -7.07 11.14 29.04
CA GLU A 38 -6.30 9.97 29.40
C GLU A 38 -4.84 10.33 29.71
N SER A 39 -4.19 11.14 28.88
CA SER A 39 -2.79 11.57 29.07
C SER A 39 -2.60 12.44 30.33
N ALA A 40 -3.66 13.08 30.82
CA ALA A 40 -3.64 13.88 32.05
C ALA A 40 -3.75 13.05 33.35
N ARG A 41 -3.94 11.73 33.28
CA ARG A 41 -4.05 10.87 34.47
C ARG A 41 -2.70 10.74 35.20
N PRO A 42 -2.69 10.71 36.53
CA PRO A 42 -1.42 10.67 37.30
C PRO A 42 -0.50 9.49 37.00
N ASN A 43 -1.07 8.35 36.59
CA ASN A 43 -0.35 7.09 36.31
C ASN A 43 -0.14 6.84 34.79
N PHE A 44 -0.36 7.84 33.97
CA PHE A 44 -0.27 7.69 32.50
C PHE A 44 1.13 7.22 32.04
N TRP A 45 2.19 7.68 32.73
CA TRP A 45 3.59 7.40 32.40
C TRP A 45 4.15 6.14 33.06
N ASP A 46 3.34 5.39 33.84
CA ASP A 46 3.79 4.17 34.50
C ASP A 46 4.07 3.05 33.50
N ASP A 47 3.38 3.07 32.33
CA ASP A 47 3.64 2.20 31.18
C ASP A 47 4.11 3.06 29.99
N ALA A 48 5.42 3.04 29.75
CA ALA A 48 6.06 3.89 28.73
C ALA A 48 5.60 3.53 27.29
N ASP A 49 5.39 2.24 27.01
CA ASP A 49 5.00 1.77 25.66
C ASP A 49 3.55 2.14 25.35
N ALA A 50 2.65 1.96 26.32
CA ALA A 50 1.25 2.38 26.20
C ALA A 50 1.14 3.92 26.07
N ALA A 51 1.89 4.67 26.88
CA ALA A 51 1.93 6.13 26.81
C ALA A 51 2.45 6.63 25.46
N GLN A 52 3.49 6.01 24.91
CA GLN A 52 4.03 6.36 23.60
C GLN A 52 3.01 6.17 22.49
N LYS A 53 2.26 5.05 22.50
CA LYS A 53 1.20 4.78 21.51
C LYS A 53 0.11 5.86 21.56
N VAL A 54 -0.40 6.17 22.77
CA VAL A 54 -1.42 7.20 22.97
C VAL A 54 -0.93 8.57 22.49
N MET A 55 0.32 8.96 22.82
CA MET A 55 0.88 10.26 22.39
C MET A 55 1.09 10.32 20.87
N THR A 56 1.51 9.23 20.24
CA THR A 56 1.65 9.13 18.77
C THR A 56 0.29 9.27 18.09
N GLN A 57 -0.74 8.58 18.59
CA GLN A 57 -2.09 8.69 18.08
C GLN A 57 -2.67 10.09 18.26
N LEU A 58 -2.47 10.70 19.43
CA LEU A 58 -2.90 12.08 19.71
C LEU A 58 -2.23 13.09 18.77
N ALA A 59 -0.92 12.95 18.51
CA ALA A 59 -0.19 13.81 17.58
C ALA A 59 -0.75 13.68 16.15
N SER A 60 -0.97 12.45 15.66
CA SER A 60 -1.54 12.20 14.33
C SER A 60 -2.93 12.82 14.17
N LEU A 61 -3.84 12.61 15.14
CA LEU A 61 -5.18 13.18 15.10
C LEU A 61 -5.18 14.72 15.12
N ARG A 62 -4.27 15.33 15.92
CA ARG A 62 -4.10 16.79 15.96
C ARG A 62 -3.58 17.33 14.64
N ASP A 63 -2.63 16.65 14.00
CA ASP A 63 -2.07 17.06 12.70
C ASP A 63 -3.14 17.03 11.61
N ASP A 64 -4.01 16.01 11.58
CA ASP A 64 -5.14 15.93 10.65
C ASP A 64 -6.10 17.10 10.82
N VAL A 65 -6.54 17.36 12.06
CA VAL A 65 -7.47 18.47 12.36
C VAL A 65 -6.85 19.81 12.02
N ALA A 66 -5.59 20.04 12.44
CA ALA A 66 -4.87 21.27 12.16
C ALA A 66 -4.63 21.46 10.64
N GLY A 67 -4.44 20.38 9.89
CA GLY A 67 -4.32 20.43 8.44
C GLY A 67 -5.58 21.00 7.77
N ILE A 68 -6.74 20.50 8.17
CA ILE A 68 -8.03 21.00 7.65
C ILE A 68 -8.30 22.45 8.09
N ASP A 69 -8.02 22.78 9.36
CA ASP A 69 -8.24 24.14 9.85
C ASP A 69 -7.36 25.16 9.09
N ARG A 70 -6.08 24.81 8.80
CA ARG A 70 -5.20 25.60 7.92
C ARG A 70 -5.71 25.72 6.48
N ALA A 71 -6.27 24.62 5.92
CA ALA A 71 -6.83 24.65 4.59
C ALA A 71 -8.06 25.57 4.49
N LYS A 72 -8.92 25.61 5.53
CA LYS A 72 -10.05 26.56 5.64
C LYS A 72 -9.61 28.00 5.71
N GLU A 73 -8.61 28.29 6.56
CA GLU A 73 -8.06 29.64 6.67
C GLU A 73 -7.50 30.09 5.31
N LYS A 74 -6.73 29.26 4.65
CA LYS A 74 -6.16 29.55 3.34
C LYS A 74 -7.21 29.77 2.24
N LEU A 75 -8.33 29.01 2.28
CA LEU A 75 -9.47 29.23 1.37
C LEU A 75 -10.10 30.60 1.63
N GLY A 76 -10.37 30.94 2.90
CA GLY A 76 -10.93 32.24 3.25
C GLY A 76 -10.03 33.42 2.83
N ASP A 77 -8.71 33.28 2.99
CA ASP A 77 -7.74 34.29 2.55
C ASP A 77 -7.75 34.44 1.01
N ALA A 78 -7.83 33.30 0.27
CA ALA A 78 -7.88 33.33 -1.18
C ALA A 78 -9.19 33.97 -1.72
N GLU A 79 -10.32 33.71 -1.05
CA GLU A 79 -11.61 34.32 -1.38
C GLU A 79 -11.60 35.83 -1.10
N ALA A 80 -11.07 36.26 0.05
CA ALA A 80 -10.95 37.66 0.39
C ALA A 80 -10.01 38.44 -0.57
N ALA A 81 -8.88 37.84 -0.95
CA ALA A 81 -7.96 38.41 -1.94
C ALA A 81 -8.62 38.53 -3.33
N PHE A 82 -9.43 37.54 -3.72
CA PHE A 82 -10.18 37.57 -4.98
C PHE A 82 -11.24 38.67 -4.99
N GLU A 83 -11.98 38.82 -3.89
CA GLU A 83 -13.00 39.86 -3.72
C GLU A 83 -12.41 41.27 -3.82
N LEU A 84 -11.33 41.51 -3.05
CA LEU A 84 -10.60 42.77 -3.07
C LEU A 84 -10.01 43.11 -4.47
N GLY A 85 -9.39 42.11 -5.10
CA GLY A 85 -8.81 42.26 -6.43
C GLY A 85 -9.84 42.57 -7.49
N THR A 86 -11.06 42.04 -7.36
CA THR A 86 -12.16 42.28 -8.27
C THR A 86 -12.81 43.65 -8.03
N GLU A 87 -13.03 44.05 -6.77
CA GLU A 87 -13.65 45.35 -6.42
C GLU A 87 -12.74 46.54 -6.72
N LEU A 88 -11.43 46.39 -6.51
CA LEU A 88 -10.45 47.47 -6.66
C LEU A 88 -9.73 47.44 -8.01
N GLU A 89 -10.04 46.47 -8.88
CA GLU A 89 -9.31 46.18 -10.12
C GLU A 89 -7.79 46.02 -9.88
N ASP A 90 -7.41 45.43 -8.71
CA ASP A 90 -6.02 45.26 -8.30
C ASP A 90 -5.48 43.89 -8.72
N GLN A 91 -4.58 43.90 -9.72
CA GLN A 91 -3.98 42.69 -10.25
C GLN A 91 -3.12 41.97 -9.20
N ALA A 92 -2.47 42.68 -8.26
CA ALA A 92 -1.65 42.07 -7.25
C ALA A 92 -2.46 41.19 -6.28
N SER A 93 -3.64 41.64 -5.89
CA SER A 93 -4.58 40.86 -5.07
C SER A 93 -5.13 39.63 -5.83
N LEU A 94 -5.38 39.74 -7.14
CA LEU A 94 -5.77 38.60 -7.95
C LEU A 94 -4.65 37.56 -8.08
N ASP A 95 -3.41 37.99 -8.27
CA ASP A 95 -2.24 37.10 -8.33
C ASP A 95 -1.99 36.41 -6.98
N GLU A 96 -2.21 37.11 -5.86
CA GLU A 96 -2.14 36.53 -4.51
C GLU A 96 -3.22 35.47 -4.30
N SER A 97 -4.47 35.73 -4.70
CA SER A 97 -5.55 34.75 -4.65
C SER A 97 -5.20 33.47 -5.43
N GLN A 98 -4.65 33.60 -6.63
CA GLN A 98 -4.24 32.45 -7.44
C GLN A 98 -3.10 31.66 -6.78
N ALA A 99 -2.12 32.33 -6.18
CA ALA A 99 -1.04 31.68 -5.46
C ALA A 99 -1.53 30.90 -4.23
N LEU A 100 -2.47 31.48 -3.46
CA LEU A 100 -3.12 30.83 -2.34
C LEU A 100 -3.96 29.63 -2.79
N ALA A 101 -4.72 29.74 -3.88
CA ALA A 101 -5.49 28.65 -4.46
C ALA A 101 -4.62 27.47 -4.91
N ALA A 102 -3.50 27.72 -5.59
CA ALA A 102 -2.55 26.69 -5.99
C ALA A 102 -1.88 26.00 -4.78
N SER A 103 -1.57 26.78 -3.73
CA SER A 103 -1.06 26.23 -2.47
C SER A 103 -2.09 25.36 -1.76
N LEU A 104 -3.36 25.82 -1.71
CA LEU A 104 -4.47 25.08 -1.12
C LEU A 104 -4.74 23.75 -1.86
N GLU A 105 -4.69 23.75 -3.18
CA GLU A 105 -4.85 22.53 -3.98
C GLU A 105 -3.83 21.47 -3.63
N LYS A 106 -2.57 21.88 -3.40
CA LYS A 106 -1.51 20.98 -2.96
C LYS A 106 -1.79 20.44 -1.55
N ASP A 107 -2.16 21.31 -0.60
CA ASP A 107 -2.46 20.91 0.78
C ASP A 107 -3.65 19.93 0.82
N LEU A 108 -4.70 20.18 0.05
CA LEU A 108 -5.85 19.26 -0.05
C LEU A 108 -5.45 17.91 -0.61
N SER A 109 -4.56 17.87 -1.61
CA SER A 109 -4.06 16.61 -2.16
C SER A 109 -3.25 15.82 -1.12
N GLU A 110 -2.46 16.47 -0.28
CA GLU A 110 -1.73 15.81 0.81
C GLU A 110 -2.66 15.30 1.91
N LEU A 111 -3.70 16.06 2.26
CA LEU A 111 -4.73 15.65 3.24
C LEU A 111 -5.57 14.47 2.74
N GLU A 112 -5.96 14.48 1.47
CA GLU A 112 -6.64 13.34 0.84
C GLU A 112 -5.78 12.08 0.91
N LEU A 113 -4.49 12.18 0.52
CA LEU A 113 -3.56 11.04 0.60
C LEU A 113 -3.44 10.48 2.01
N SER A 114 -3.36 11.35 3.04
CA SER A 114 -3.29 10.91 4.43
C SER A 114 -4.57 10.21 4.90
N SER A 115 -5.73 10.59 4.36
CA SER A 115 -7.02 9.98 4.69
C SER A 115 -7.21 8.60 4.06
N TRP A 116 -6.55 8.34 2.92
CA TRP A 116 -6.66 7.07 2.20
C TRP A 116 -5.73 5.98 2.73
N PHE A 117 -4.60 6.37 3.34
CA PHE A 117 -3.55 5.48 3.79
C PHE A 117 -3.59 5.35 5.31
N THR A 118 -4.42 4.41 5.79
CA THR A 118 -4.63 4.15 7.21
C THR A 118 -3.82 2.96 7.72
N ASP A 119 -3.33 2.11 6.81
CA ASP A 119 -2.51 0.96 7.12
C ASP A 119 -1.02 1.35 7.08
N GLU A 120 -0.22 0.82 8.00
CA GLU A 120 1.24 1.04 8.06
C GLU A 120 1.91 0.63 6.74
N LEU A 121 1.44 -0.43 6.10
CA LEU A 121 1.95 -0.90 4.82
C LEU A 121 1.67 0.06 3.65
N ASP A 122 0.61 0.87 3.74
CA ASP A 122 0.25 1.82 2.67
C ASP A 122 1.33 2.85 2.39
N HIS A 123 2.13 3.20 3.42
CA HIS A 123 3.21 4.18 3.30
C HIS A 123 4.51 3.60 2.72
N GLY A 124 4.58 2.27 2.59
CA GLY A 124 5.77 1.53 2.18
C GLY A 124 5.94 1.39 0.66
N ASP A 125 6.97 0.63 0.32
CA ASP A 125 7.33 0.25 -1.03
C ASP A 125 6.37 -0.82 -1.58
N ALA A 126 6.30 -0.95 -2.91
CA ALA A 126 5.43 -1.90 -3.59
C ALA A 126 6.21 -2.87 -4.48
N ILE A 127 5.74 -4.12 -4.55
CA ILE A 127 6.13 -5.07 -5.59
C ILE A 127 4.97 -5.18 -6.56
N VAL A 128 5.22 -4.84 -7.83
CA VAL A 128 4.24 -4.92 -8.90
C VAL A 128 4.58 -6.09 -9.82
N THR A 129 3.60 -6.97 -10.07
CA THR A 129 3.74 -8.08 -11.00
C THR A 129 2.65 -8.00 -12.07
N ILE A 130 3.06 -7.95 -13.34
CA ILE A 130 2.17 -7.93 -14.50
C ILE A 130 2.28 -9.28 -15.20
N LYS A 131 1.15 -9.92 -15.47
CA LYS A 131 1.08 -11.22 -16.14
C LYS A 131 0.13 -11.14 -17.34
N PRO A 132 0.52 -11.66 -18.53
CA PRO A 132 -0.39 -11.76 -19.66
C PRO A 132 -1.54 -12.71 -19.33
N GLY A 133 -2.74 -12.35 -19.76
CA GLY A 133 -3.95 -13.16 -19.64
C GLY A 133 -4.42 -13.72 -20.96
N GLN A 134 -5.72 -13.79 -21.16
CA GLN A 134 -6.30 -14.22 -22.44
C GLN A 134 -5.96 -13.22 -23.56
N GLY A 135 -5.55 -13.72 -24.74
CA GLY A 135 -5.22 -12.91 -25.91
C GLY A 135 -3.97 -13.35 -26.68
N GLY A 136 -3.30 -14.43 -26.25
CA GLY A 136 -2.10 -14.96 -26.93
C GLY A 136 -0.95 -13.93 -27.00
N LEU A 137 -0.31 -13.80 -28.15
CA LEU A 137 0.80 -12.86 -28.38
C LEU A 137 0.43 -11.41 -28.06
N GLU A 138 -0.80 -11.00 -28.32
CA GLU A 138 -1.28 -9.66 -28.03
C GLU A 138 -1.32 -9.36 -26.51
N SER A 139 -1.52 -10.37 -25.66
CA SER A 139 -1.50 -10.18 -24.21
C SER A 139 -0.08 -10.01 -23.68
N GLN A 140 0.95 -10.57 -24.34
CA GLN A 140 2.35 -10.37 -24.02
C GLN A 140 2.79 -8.93 -24.37
N ASP A 141 2.34 -8.43 -25.53
CA ASP A 141 2.58 -7.03 -25.90
C ASP A 141 1.83 -6.06 -24.98
N TRP A 142 0.60 -6.39 -24.58
CA TRP A 142 -0.13 -5.61 -23.59
C TRP A 142 0.57 -5.57 -22.22
N CYS A 143 1.17 -6.67 -21.81
CA CYS A 143 1.99 -6.73 -20.59
C CYS A 143 3.16 -5.72 -20.66
N GLU A 144 3.86 -5.64 -21.80
CA GLU A 144 4.94 -4.68 -22.00
C GLU A 144 4.44 -3.23 -22.02
N MET A 145 3.30 -2.97 -22.66
CA MET A 145 2.70 -1.63 -22.68
C MET A 145 2.34 -1.15 -21.27
N LEU A 146 1.72 -2.01 -20.44
CA LEU A 146 1.41 -1.71 -19.04
C LEU A 146 2.69 -1.48 -18.22
N PHE A 147 3.71 -2.30 -18.42
CA PHE A 147 5.00 -2.13 -17.75
C PHE A 147 5.58 -0.75 -18.05
N ARG A 148 5.60 -0.33 -19.32
CA ARG A 148 6.09 1.01 -19.72
C ARG A 148 5.24 2.13 -19.11
N MET A 149 3.93 1.98 -19.09
CA MET A 149 3.00 2.94 -18.49
C MET A 149 3.30 3.14 -17.00
N TYR A 150 3.43 2.04 -16.23
CA TYR A 150 3.75 2.14 -14.80
C TYR A 150 5.15 2.68 -14.55
N PHE A 151 6.13 2.32 -15.39
CA PHE A 151 7.47 2.88 -15.29
C PHE A 151 7.46 4.41 -15.44
N LYS A 152 6.70 4.93 -16.41
CA LYS A 152 6.52 6.37 -16.61
C LYS A 152 5.78 7.03 -15.44
N TYR A 153 4.75 6.37 -14.91
CA TYR A 153 4.05 6.86 -13.73
C TYR A 153 4.98 7.00 -12.53
N CYS A 154 5.79 6.00 -12.25
CA CYS A 154 6.76 6.02 -11.15
C CYS A 154 7.81 7.13 -11.35
N ASP A 155 8.32 7.31 -12.58
CA ASP A 155 9.26 8.37 -12.93
C ASP A 155 8.67 9.77 -12.65
N ARG A 156 7.42 10.02 -13.04
CA ARG A 156 6.69 11.28 -12.73
C ARG A 156 6.55 11.53 -11.23
N ARG A 157 6.37 10.48 -10.44
CA ARG A 157 6.27 10.55 -8.98
C ARG A 157 7.63 10.67 -8.27
N GLY A 158 8.73 10.56 -9.02
CA GLY A 158 10.08 10.54 -8.46
C GLY A 158 10.39 9.27 -7.67
N TRP A 159 9.66 8.19 -7.94
CA TRP A 159 9.89 6.90 -7.31
C TRP A 159 10.95 6.10 -8.05
N LYS A 160 11.77 5.38 -7.29
CA LYS A 160 12.77 4.47 -7.86
C LYS A 160 12.11 3.15 -8.26
N VAL A 161 12.46 2.65 -9.44
CA VAL A 161 12.00 1.35 -9.95
C VAL A 161 13.19 0.42 -10.11
N ASP A 162 13.16 -0.72 -9.42
CA ASP A 162 14.14 -1.79 -9.56
C ASP A 162 13.46 -3.00 -10.22
N ILE A 163 13.94 -3.40 -11.41
CA ILE A 163 13.35 -4.51 -12.16
C ILE A 163 13.88 -5.81 -11.59
N ASN A 164 12.97 -6.64 -11.03
CA ASN A 164 13.32 -7.93 -10.45
C ASN A 164 13.38 -9.03 -11.54
N ASP A 165 12.38 -9.04 -12.46
CA ASP A 165 12.26 -10.05 -13.51
C ASP A 165 11.35 -9.53 -14.64
N ALA A 166 11.84 -9.57 -15.89
CA ALA A 166 11.07 -9.15 -17.06
C ALA A 166 11.51 -9.96 -18.30
N PRO A 167 11.21 -11.27 -18.34
CA PRO A 167 11.58 -12.10 -19.47
C PRO A 167 10.84 -11.66 -20.73
N VAL A 168 11.61 -11.43 -21.78
CA VAL A 168 11.10 -11.07 -23.12
C VAL A 168 10.44 -12.30 -23.72
N ALA A 169 9.24 -12.13 -24.26
CA ALA A 169 8.53 -13.19 -24.96
C ALA A 169 9.21 -13.55 -26.30
N GLU A 170 8.95 -14.75 -26.82
CA GLU A 170 9.61 -15.26 -28.02
C GLU A 170 9.36 -14.40 -29.28
N VAL A 171 8.20 -13.75 -29.38
CA VAL A 171 7.78 -13.02 -30.58
C VAL A 171 7.63 -11.53 -30.32
N ILE A 172 6.87 -11.14 -29.28
CA ILE A 172 6.59 -9.74 -28.95
C ILE A 172 6.21 -9.61 -27.48
N GLY A 173 6.64 -8.53 -26.82
CA GLY A 173 6.23 -8.19 -25.48
C GLY A 173 6.97 -8.95 -24.38
N LEU A 174 6.35 -9.09 -23.24
CA LEU A 174 6.89 -9.72 -22.03
C LEU A 174 6.02 -10.91 -21.59
N ASP A 175 6.67 -12.01 -21.17
CA ASP A 175 5.98 -13.15 -20.55
C ASP A 175 5.50 -12.82 -19.13
N ARG A 176 6.18 -11.89 -18.49
CA ARG A 176 5.88 -11.35 -17.15
C ARG A 176 6.72 -10.09 -16.95
N ALA A 177 6.28 -9.21 -16.10
CA ALA A 177 7.13 -8.15 -15.54
C ALA A 177 6.91 -8.10 -14.02
N THR A 178 8.00 -8.20 -13.26
CA THR A 178 8.00 -8.01 -11.80
C THR A 178 9.04 -6.96 -11.44
N PHE A 179 8.62 -5.93 -10.73
CA PHE A 179 9.51 -4.84 -10.33
C PHE A 179 9.10 -4.29 -8.96
N THR A 180 10.10 -3.79 -8.23
CA THR A 180 9.92 -3.12 -6.94
C THR A 180 9.91 -1.62 -7.16
N VAL A 181 8.94 -0.94 -6.55
CA VAL A 181 8.79 0.51 -6.58
C VAL A 181 9.07 1.05 -5.19
N SER A 182 10.15 1.82 -5.06
CA SER A 182 10.54 2.43 -3.78
C SER A 182 10.22 3.91 -3.75
N GLY A 183 9.38 4.30 -2.80
CA GLY A 183 8.96 5.67 -2.61
C GLY A 183 7.84 5.82 -1.58
N LYS A 184 7.68 7.02 -1.05
CA LYS A 184 6.63 7.30 -0.08
C LYS A 184 5.25 7.01 -0.67
N ASN A 185 4.44 6.20 0.04
CA ASN A 185 3.09 5.81 -0.33
C ASN A 185 3.00 5.00 -1.65
N ALA A 186 4.08 4.36 -2.09
CA ALA A 186 4.10 3.63 -3.37
C ALA A 186 3.09 2.47 -3.37
N TYR A 187 3.05 1.66 -2.30
CA TYR A 187 2.06 0.59 -2.18
C TYR A 187 0.63 1.13 -2.10
N GLY A 188 0.38 2.09 -1.21
CA GLY A 188 -0.95 2.67 -1.04
C GLY A 188 -1.54 3.20 -2.34
N MET A 189 -0.75 3.91 -3.16
CA MET A 189 -1.18 4.41 -4.47
C MET A 189 -1.37 3.29 -5.49
N LEU A 190 -0.37 2.41 -5.65
CA LEU A 190 -0.38 1.39 -6.71
C LEU A 190 -1.39 0.26 -6.46
N ARG A 191 -1.81 -0.01 -5.21
CA ARG A 191 -2.87 -1.00 -4.94
C ARG A 191 -4.19 -0.71 -5.66
N ALA A 192 -4.42 0.55 -6.05
CA ALA A 192 -5.56 0.94 -6.89
C ALA A 192 -5.52 0.27 -8.28
N GLU A 193 -4.35 -0.12 -8.75
CA GLU A 193 -4.12 -0.73 -10.06
C GLU A 193 -4.24 -2.27 -10.03
N GLN A 194 -4.44 -2.86 -8.86
CA GLN A 194 -4.55 -4.31 -8.71
C GLN A 194 -5.82 -4.85 -9.38
N GLY A 195 -5.64 -5.73 -10.37
CA GLY A 195 -6.75 -6.38 -11.07
C GLY A 195 -6.47 -6.65 -12.54
N VAL A 196 -7.52 -6.85 -13.32
CA VAL A 196 -7.43 -7.19 -14.74
C VAL A 196 -7.63 -5.95 -15.62
N HIS A 197 -6.67 -5.70 -16.51
CA HIS A 197 -6.66 -4.60 -17.47
C HIS A 197 -6.96 -5.14 -18.87
N ARG A 198 -7.97 -4.59 -19.53
CA ARG A 198 -8.41 -4.98 -20.87
C ARG A 198 -7.97 -3.99 -21.92
N LEU A 199 -7.31 -4.46 -22.97
CA LEU A 199 -6.97 -3.69 -24.16
C LEU A 199 -7.85 -4.08 -25.34
N VAL A 200 -8.34 -3.10 -26.09
CA VAL A 200 -9.04 -3.28 -27.37
C VAL A 200 -8.39 -2.38 -28.42
N ARG A 201 -7.72 -3.00 -29.40
CA ARG A 201 -7.03 -2.27 -30.47
C ARG A 201 -7.01 -3.08 -31.78
N ILE A 202 -6.57 -2.45 -32.87
CA ILE A 202 -6.14 -3.18 -34.06
C ILE A 202 -4.81 -3.86 -33.74
N SER A 203 -4.75 -5.18 -33.98
CA SER A 203 -3.52 -5.95 -33.73
C SER A 203 -2.38 -5.52 -34.63
N PRO A 204 -1.19 -5.21 -34.09
CA PRO A 204 -0.01 -4.94 -34.89
C PRO A 204 0.60 -6.21 -35.52
N THR A 205 0.28 -7.40 -34.96
CA THR A 205 0.81 -8.69 -35.39
C THR A 205 -0.15 -9.44 -36.33
N ASP A 206 -1.37 -8.94 -36.55
CA ASP A 206 -2.35 -9.57 -37.46
C ASP A 206 -2.30 -8.93 -38.85
N ASP A 207 -1.87 -9.68 -39.85
CA ASP A 207 -1.83 -9.25 -41.27
C ASP A 207 -3.18 -8.72 -41.78
N LYS A 208 -4.28 -9.20 -41.20
CA LYS A 208 -5.64 -8.77 -41.58
C LYS A 208 -6.10 -7.53 -40.80
N LYS A 209 -5.28 -6.96 -39.93
CA LYS A 209 -5.60 -5.77 -39.13
C LYS A 209 -6.93 -5.84 -38.39
N ARG A 210 -7.26 -7.01 -37.85
CA ARG A 210 -8.48 -7.22 -37.09
C ARG A 210 -8.37 -6.60 -35.70
N ARG A 211 -9.52 -6.16 -35.19
CA ARG A 211 -9.65 -5.73 -33.81
C ARG A 211 -9.51 -6.94 -32.87
N GLN A 212 -8.57 -6.85 -31.94
CA GLN A 212 -8.30 -7.87 -30.94
C GLN A 212 -8.59 -7.32 -29.54
N THR A 213 -8.88 -8.22 -28.63
CA THR A 213 -9.05 -7.91 -27.21
C THR A 213 -8.05 -8.76 -26.42
N SER A 214 -7.25 -8.11 -25.58
CA SER A 214 -6.22 -8.74 -24.77
C SER A 214 -6.41 -8.38 -23.31
N PHE A 215 -5.99 -9.26 -22.43
CA PHE A 215 -6.06 -9.07 -20.99
C PHE A 215 -4.68 -9.22 -20.36
N ALA A 216 -4.41 -8.42 -19.35
CA ALA A 216 -3.27 -8.59 -18.46
C ALA A 216 -3.71 -8.39 -17.02
N GLY A 217 -3.15 -9.18 -16.12
CA GLY A 217 -3.39 -9.06 -14.67
C GLY A 217 -2.26 -8.29 -14.03
N VAL A 218 -2.61 -7.34 -13.18
CA VAL A 218 -1.69 -6.58 -12.34
C VAL A 218 -1.92 -7.00 -10.90
N GLU A 219 -0.85 -7.43 -10.24
CA GLU A 219 -0.80 -7.77 -8.82
C GLU A 219 0.11 -6.77 -8.12
N VAL A 220 -0.33 -6.20 -7.02
CA VAL A 220 0.44 -5.24 -6.24
C VAL A 220 0.51 -5.73 -4.79
N LEU A 221 1.73 -5.88 -4.28
CA LEU A 221 1.99 -6.35 -2.92
C LEU A 221 2.89 -5.35 -2.20
N PRO A 222 2.76 -5.19 -0.87
CA PRO A 222 3.70 -4.40 -0.10
C PRO A 222 5.05 -5.13 0.00
N VAL A 223 6.13 -4.37 0.09
CA VAL A 223 7.43 -4.89 0.51
C VAL A 223 7.39 -5.04 2.02
N LEU A 224 7.43 -6.29 2.49
CA LEU A 224 7.53 -6.57 3.93
C LEU A 224 9.00 -6.48 4.38
N PRO A 225 9.28 -6.05 5.63
CA PRO A 225 10.63 -6.08 6.18
C PRO A 225 11.25 -7.47 6.07
N GLU A 226 12.51 -7.56 5.62
CA GLU A 226 13.17 -8.86 5.34
C GLU A 226 13.49 -9.67 6.61
N ASP A 227 13.66 -9.00 7.75
CA ASP A 227 14.10 -9.64 8.98
C ASP A 227 12.92 -10.18 9.80
N ILE A 228 12.76 -11.52 9.76
CA ILE A 228 11.98 -12.22 10.77
C ILE A 228 12.92 -12.41 11.97
N GLU A 229 13.04 -11.39 12.83
CA GLU A 229 13.68 -11.55 14.12
C GLU A 229 12.78 -12.38 15.03
N VAL A 230 13.23 -13.60 15.33
CA VAL A 230 12.60 -14.43 16.36
C VAL A 230 13.25 -14.07 17.70
N ASP A 231 12.71 -13.05 18.36
CA ASP A 231 13.07 -12.76 19.74
C ASP A 231 12.32 -13.74 20.66
N ILE A 232 13.08 -14.46 21.51
CA ILE A 232 12.52 -15.45 22.43
C ILE A 232 12.73 -14.92 23.85
N ASP A 233 11.65 -14.41 24.46
CA ASP A 233 11.70 -14.04 25.87
C ASP A 233 11.93 -15.31 26.74
N PRO A 234 12.95 -15.30 27.58
CA PRO A 234 13.19 -16.40 28.52
C PRO A 234 11.99 -16.69 29.45
N ASN A 235 11.14 -15.72 29.72
CA ASN A 235 9.93 -15.86 30.53
C ASN A 235 8.82 -16.66 29.84
N ASP A 236 8.84 -16.71 28.52
CA ASP A 236 7.91 -17.48 27.68
C ASP A 236 8.33 -18.95 27.53
N LEU A 237 9.47 -19.31 28.11
CA LEU A 237 9.99 -20.65 28.02
C LEU A 237 9.78 -21.45 29.32
N ARG A 238 9.14 -22.59 29.20
CA ARG A 238 9.15 -23.63 30.21
C ARG A 238 10.17 -24.68 29.85
N ILE A 239 11.19 -24.87 30.72
CA ILE A 239 12.28 -25.83 30.52
C ILE A 239 12.14 -26.95 31.55
N ASP A 240 11.88 -28.16 31.07
CA ASP A 240 11.79 -29.37 31.87
C ASP A 240 13.02 -30.27 31.58
N VAL A 241 13.65 -30.81 32.62
CA VAL A 241 14.77 -31.76 32.52
C VAL A 241 14.31 -33.12 32.99
N TYR A 242 14.76 -34.17 32.29
CA TYR A 242 14.37 -35.54 32.63
C TYR A 242 15.45 -36.55 32.20
N HIS A 243 15.32 -37.81 32.64
CA HIS A 243 16.22 -38.87 32.27
C HIS A 243 16.10 -39.23 30.78
N ALA A 244 17.24 -39.33 30.09
CA ALA A 244 17.23 -39.75 28.69
C ALA A 244 16.76 -41.20 28.56
N SER A 245 15.87 -41.49 27.61
CA SER A 245 15.37 -42.84 27.33
C SER A 245 16.15 -43.41 26.12
N GLY A 246 16.87 -44.51 26.30
CA GLY A 246 17.58 -45.16 25.18
C GLY A 246 18.41 -46.35 25.60
N PRO A 247 18.87 -47.20 24.65
CA PRO A 247 19.80 -48.28 24.93
C PRO A 247 21.15 -47.69 25.29
N GLY A 248 21.49 -47.67 26.59
CA GLY A 248 22.76 -47.15 27.13
C GLY A 248 23.10 -47.76 28.48
N GLY A 249 24.37 -47.71 28.86
CA GLY A 249 24.85 -48.22 30.13
C GLY A 249 24.40 -47.42 31.36
N GLN A 250 24.79 -47.83 32.56
CA GLN A 250 24.35 -47.32 33.87
C GLN A 250 24.42 -45.78 34.01
N GLY A 251 25.27 -45.05 33.25
CA GLY A 251 25.39 -43.58 33.26
C GLY A 251 24.29 -42.85 32.52
N VAL A 252 23.60 -43.48 31.56
CA VAL A 252 22.47 -42.85 30.78
C VAL A 252 21.19 -42.84 31.61
N ASN A 253 21.01 -43.82 32.48
CA ASN A 253 19.80 -43.98 33.28
C ASN A 253 19.83 -43.27 34.65
N THR A 254 20.96 -42.62 35.01
CA THR A 254 21.15 -41.98 36.32
C THR A 254 21.33 -40.46 36.25
N THR A 255 21.46 -39.86 35.04
CA THR A 255 21.71 -38.41 34.89
C THR A 255 20.57 -37.75 34.10
N ASP A 256 19.99 -36.66 34.63
CA ASP A 256 18.98 -35.84 33.96
C ASP A 256 19.64 -34.99 32.86
N SER A 257 19.93 -35.63 31.71
CA SER A 257 20.57 -34.97 30.58
C SER A 257 19.60 -34.54 29.49
N ALA A 258 18.41 -35.13 29.41
CA ALA A 258 17.41 -34.76 28.43
C ALA A 258 16.69 -33.46 28.78
N VAL A 259 16.48 -32.61 27.80
CA VAL A 259 15.84 -31.29 27.93
C VAL A 259 14.62 -31.20 27.07
N ARG A 260 13.51 -30.74 27.63
CA ARG A 260 12.30 -30.32 26.91
C ARG A 260 12.09 -28.83 27.11
N ILE A 261 11.96 -28.09 26.02
CA ILE A 261 11.62 -26.68 26.02
C ILE A 261 10.22 -26.52 25.41
N THR A 262 9.36 -25.88 26.17
CA THR A 262 8.00 -25.49 25.68
C THR A 262 7.93 -23.98 25.57
N HIS A 263 7.63 -23.47 24.40
CA HIS A 263 7.34 -22.07 24.20
C HIS A 263 5.84 -21.85 24.49
N ILE A 264 5.54 -21.14 25.57
CA ILE A 264 4.19 -21.01 26.13
C ILE A 264 3.23 -20.34 25.15
N PRO A 265 3.57 -19.20 24.47
CA PRO A 265 2.65 -18.50 23.59
C PRO A 265 2.22 -19.32 22.37
N THR A 266 3.14 -20.07 21.74
CA THR A 266 2.84 -20.87 20.54
C THR A 266 2.50 -22.33 20.84
N GLY A 267 2.72 -22.80 22.07
CA GLY A 267 2.58 -24.20 22.43
C GLY A 267 3.64 -25.13 21.79
N THR A 268 4.66 -24.57 21.13
CA THR A 268 5.72 -25.36 20.47
C THR A 268 6.58 -26.08 21.48
N VAL A 269 6.71 -27.40 21.31
CA VAL A 269 7.51 -28.24 22.20
C VAL A 269 8.70 -28.82 21.44
N VAL A 270 9.90 -28.68 22.01
CA VAL A 270 11.16 -29.27 21.50
C VAL A 270 11.80 -30.11 22.56
N THR A 271 12.24 -31.32 22.21
CA THR A 271 12.96 -32.21 23.07
C THR A 271 14.32 -32.54 22.48
N CYS A 272 15.39 -32.53 23.31
CA CYS A 272 16.72 -32.93 22.89
C CYS A 272 17.35 -33.83 23.96
N GLN A 273 17.90 -34.99 23.54
CA GLN A 273 18.55 -35.98 24.43
C GLN A 273 19.78 -36.64 23.81
N ASN A 274 20.29 -36.05 22.71
CA ASN A 274 21.34 -36.69 21.91
C ASN A 274 22.73 -36.59 22.53
N GLU A 275 22.92 -35.58 23.39
CA GLU A 275 24.21 -35.32 24.02
C GLU A 275 24.23 -35.80 25.49
N ARG A 276 25.45 -36.10 26.00
CA ARG A 276 25.64 -36.45 27.39
C ARG A 276 25.54 -35.27 28.36
N SER A 277 25.69 -34.06 27.84
CA SER A 277 25.65 -32.82 28.60
C SER A 277 24.28 -32.19 28.51
N GLN A 278 23.63 -31.93 29.64
CA GLN A 278 22.37 -31.16 29.74
C GLN A 278 22.48 -29.78 29.07
N LEU A 279 23.65 -29.11 29.24
CA LEU A 279 23.88 -27.79 28.66
C LEU A 279 23.90 -27.82 27.12
N GLN A 280 24.53 -28.86 26.55
CA GLN A 280 24.55 -29.05 25.09
C GLN A 280 23.15 -29.39 24.55
N ASN A 281 22.40 -30.24 25.23
CA ASN A 281 21.01 -30.55 24.87
C ASN A 281 20.12 -29.32 24.98
N LYS A 282 20.30 -28.44 25.98
CA LYS A 282 19.57 -27.16 26.08
C LYS A 282 19.90 -26.22 24.91
N ALA A 283 21.19 -26.09 24.57
CA ALA A 283 21.59 -25.24 23.44
C ALA A 283 21.05 -25.78 22.11
N ALA A 284 21.11 -27.09 21.88
CA ALA A 284 20.54 -27.71 20.68
C ALA A 284 19.01 -27.56 20.62
N ALA A 285 18.31 -27.75 21.74
CA ALA A 285 16.86 -27.55 21.81
C ALA A 285 16.44 -26.09 21.53
N MET A 286 17.21 -25.11 22.02
CA MET A 286 16.99 -23.68 21.72
C MET A 286 17.17 -23.38 20.24
N ASN A 287 18.17 -23.91 19.59
CA ASN A 287 18.38 -23.73 18.16
C ASN A 287 17.23 -24.34 17.33
N ILE A 288 16.78 -25.54 17.71
CA ILE A 288 15.62 -26.17 17.05
C ILE A 288 14.35 -25.36 17.29
N LEU A 289 14.15 -24.80 18.50
CA LEU A 289 13.02 -23.97 18.83
C LEU A 289 13.01 -22.69 17.96
N ARG A 290 14.16 -22.01 17.83
CA ARG A 290 14.29 -20.83 16.95
C ARG A 290 13.90 -21.14 15.52
N SER A 291 14.39 -22.25 14.97
CA SER A 291 14.04 -22.67 13.61
C SER A 291 12.54 -22.93 13.44
N ARG A 292 11.88 -23.56 14.42
CA ARG A 292 10.44 -23.82 14.36
C ARG A 292 9.62 -22.55 14.50
N LEU A 293 10.01 -21.64 15.39
CA LEU A 293 9.33 -20.34 15.53
C LEU A 293 9.51 -19.48 14.28
N TYR A 294 10.67 -19.52 13.64
CA TYR A 294 10.92 -18.87 12.35
C TYR A 294 9.99 -19.43 11.25
N GLU A 295 9.80 -20.75 11.18
CA GLU A 295 8.87 -21.36 10.22
C GLU A 295 7.42 -20.92 10.48
N ILE A 296 6.97 -20.89 11.75
CA ILE A 296 5.63 -20.42 12.11
C ILE A 296 5.43 -18.95 11.73
N GLU A 297 6.42 -18.11 11.98
CA GLU A 297 6.33 -16.68 11.65
C GLU A 297 6.35 -16.46 10.14
N LYS A 298 7.13 -17.26 9.40
CA LYS A 298 7.12 -17.27 7.94
C LYS A 298 5.77 -17.68 7.37
N GLU A 299 5.15 -18.75 7.92
CA GLU A 299 3.81 -19.20 7.51
C GLU A 299 2.73 -18.12 7.77
N LYS A 300 2.78 -17.43 8.91
CA LYS A 300 1.87 -16.32 9.20
C LYS A 300 2.03 -15.19 8.17
N ARG A 301 3.27 -14.82 7.88
CA ARG A 301 3.58 -13.78 6.89
C ARG A 301 3.13 -14.16 5.49
N GLU A 302 3.28 -15.43 5.10
CA GLU A 302 2.74 -15.93 3.83
C GLU A 302 1.21 -15.89 3.80
N ALA A 303 0.55 -16.20 4.92
CA ALA A 303 -0.90 -16.11 5.04
C ALA A 303 -1.41 -14.65 4.96
N GLU A 304 -0.72 -13.70 5.60
CA GLU A 304 -1.00 -12.27 5.48
C GLU A 304 -0.85 -11.77 4.03
N LEU A 305 0.23 -12.18 3.35
CA LEU A 305 0.41 -11.86 1.93
C LEU A 305 -0.68 -12.47 1.04
N ASP A 306 -1.13 -13.69 1.33
CA ASP A 306 -2.21 -14.32 0.57
C ASP A 306 -3.57 -13.63 0.83
N GLU A 307 -3.80 -13.11 2.03
CA GLU A 307 -4.97 -12.28 2.35
C GLU A 307 -4.93 -10.95 1.58
N LEU A 308 -3.78 -10.28 1.53
CA LEU A 308 -3.58 -9.04 0.75
C LEU A 308 -3.72 -9.26 -0.76
N ARG A 309 -3.30 -10.42 -1.27
CA ARG A 309 -3.54 -10.82 -2.67
C ARG A 309 -5.03 -10.93 -2.98
N GLY A 310 -5.82 -11.31 -2.01
CA GLY A 310 -7.22 -11.63 -2.18
C GLY A 310 -7.47 -12.89 -3.02
N PRO A 311 -8.73 -13.20 -3.37
CA PRO A 311 -9.05 -14.39 -4.12
C PRO A 311 -8.42 -14.36 -5.52
N LYS A 312 -7.74 -15.45 -5.91
CA LYS A 312 -7.19 -15.64 -7.26
C LYS A 312 -8.33 -15.59 -8.29
N ARG A 313 -8.42 -14.49 -9.04
CA ARG A 313 -9.40 -14.30 -10.10
C ARG A 313 -8.76 -14.64 -11.45
N GLU A 314 -9.50 -15.31 -12.32
CA GLU A 314 -9.03 -15.52 -13.69
C GLU A 314 -8.81 -14.18 -14.40
N ILE A 315 -7.69 -14.08 -15.15
CA ILE A 315 -7.38 -12.93 -16.00
C ILE A 315 -8.20 -13.03 -17.28
N SER A 316 -9.51 -12.72 -17.20
CA SER A 316 -10.52 -12.93 -18.24
C SER A 316 -11.59 -11.83 -18.26
N PHE A 317 -12.54 -11.94 -19.17
CA PHE A 317 -13.62 -10.96 -19.41
C PHE A 317 -14.44 -10.55 -18.17
N GLY A 318 -14.62 -11.42 -17.20
CA GLY A 318 -15.50 -11.18 -16.04
C GLY A 318 -14.90 -10.33 -14.93
N ASN A 319 -13.58 -10.17 -14.90
CA ASN A 319 -12.85 -9.62 -13.74
C ASN A 319 -12.08 -8.32 -14.04
N GLN A 320 -12.40 -7.64 -15.15
CA GLN A 320 -11.70 -6.43 -15.55
C GLN A 320 -12.02 -5.24 -14.63
N ILE A 321 -10.98 -4.52 -14.22
CA ILE A 321 -11.10 -3.26 -13.47
C ILE A 321 -11.07 -2.04 -14.38
N ARG A 322 -10.28 -2.09 -15.47
CA ARG A 322 -10.13 -0.97 -16.40
C ARG A 322 -10.07 -1.45 -17.84
N SER A 323 -10.74 -0.70 -18.73
CA SER A 323 -10.79 -0.96 -20.17
C SER A 323 -10.10 0.15 -20.93
N TYR A 324 -9.18 -0.21 -21.82
CA TYR A 324 -8.42 0.66 -22.70
C TYR A 324 -8.87 0.35 -24.14
N VAL A 325 -9.59 1.26 -24.76
CA VAL A 325 -10.09 1.16 -26.13
C VAL A 325 -9.32 2.14 -27.01
N LEU A 326 -8.56 1.62 -27.99
CA LEU A 326 -7.79 2.41 -28.93
C LEU A 326 -8.46 2.46 -30.31
N TYR A 327 -9.41 1.56 -30.58
CA TYR A 327 -10.18 1.49 -31.82
C TYR A 327 -11.55 0.85 -31.57
N PRO A 328 -12.67 1.37 -32.17
CA PRO A 328 -12.75 2.43 -33.20
C PRO A 328 -12.74 3.87 -32.65
N TYR A 329 -12.77 4.04 -31.35
CA TYR A 329 -12.65 5.32 -30.65
C TYR A 329 -11.60 5.18 -29.56
N GLN A 330 -11.15 6.30 -29.01
CA GLN A 330 -10.18 6.32 -27.93
C GLN A 330 -10.90 6.60 -26.62
N LEU A 331 -10.77 5.66 -25.67
CA LEU A 331 -11.36 5.77 -24.33
C LEU A 331 -10.66 4.84 -23.35
N ILE A 332 -10.29 5.36 -22.21
CA ILE A 332 -9.90 4.56 -21.04
C ILE A 332 -10.97 4.78 -19.98
N LYS A 333 -11.51 3.69 -19.42
CA LYS A 333 -12.56 3.73 -18.41
C LYS A 333 -12.27 2.76 -17.29
N ASP A 334 -12.25 3.24 -16.05
CA ASP A 334 -12.27 2.41 -14.86
C ASP A 334 -13.72 2.00 -14.55
N LEU A 335 -13.95 0.69 -14.45
CA LEU A 335 -15.30 0.13 -14.30
C LEU A 335 -15.79 0.15 -12.84
N ARG A 336 -14.89 0.39 -11.88
CA ARG A 336 -15.20 0.47 -10.45
C ARG A 336 -15.73 1.85 -10.08
N THR A 337 -15.07 2.89 -10.61
CA THR A 337 -15.32 4.28 -10.23
C THR A 337 -16.10 5.06 -11.29
N GLY A 338 -16.15 4.53 -12.53
CA GLY A 338 -16.72 5.24 -13.67
C GLY A 338 -15.80 6.33 -14.25
N ALA A 339 -14.63 6.60 -13.66
CA ALA A 339 -13.68 7.58 -14.18
C ALA A 339 -13.24 7.21 -15.60
N GLU A 340 -13.24 8.18 -16.52
CA GLU A 340 -12.92 7.94 -17.93
C GLU A 340 -12.17 9.11 -18.57
N THR A 341 -11.33 8.82 -19.56
CA THR A 341 -10.62 9.81 -20.36
C THR A 341 -10.50 9.39 -21.82
N GLY A 342 -10.61 10.34 -22.74
CA GLY A 342 -10.30 10.15 -24.16
C GLY A 342 -8.81 10.34 -24.49
N ASN A 343 -8.02 10.89 -23.58
CA ASN A 343 -6.58 11.11 -23.78
C ASN A 343 -5.78 9.84 -23.46
N VAL A 344 -5.83 8.88 -24.40
CA VAL A 344 -5.16 7.58 -24.24
C VAL A 344 -3.65 7.71 -24.26
N GLU A 345 -3.12 8.68 -25.00
CA GLU A 345 -1.68 8.92 -25.14
C GLU A 345 -1.06 9.40 -23.82
N SER A 346 -1.68 10.36 -23.14
CA SER A 346 -1.24 10.82 -21.81
C SER A 346 -1.14 9.67 -20.82
N VAL A 347 -2.11 8.76 -20.82
CA VAL A 347 -2.11 7.62 -19.91
C VAL A 347 -1.06 6.58 -20.28
N LEU A 348 -1.05 6.10 -21.53
CA LEU A 348 -0.18 4.97 -21.91
C LEU A 348 1.27 5.39 -22.16
N SER A 349 1.52 6.60 -22.70
CA SER A 349 2.86 7.06 -23.07
C SER A 349 3.52 7.89 -21.97
N ASP A 350 2.75 8.72 -21.27
CA ASP A 350 3.25 9.63 -20.23
C ASP A 350 3.00 9.12 -18.81
N GLY A 351 2.20 8.05 -18.64
CA GLY A 351 1.91 7.46 -17.34
C GLY A 351 0.97 8.33 -16.48
N ASP A 352 -0.01 9.02 -17.07
CA ASP A 352 -0.94 9.87 -16.34
C ASP A 352 -2.09 9.06 -15.74
N LEU A 353 -1.84 8.47 -14.57
CA LEU A 353 -2.77 7.57 -13.88
C LEU A 353 -3.51 8.24 -12.71
N ASP A 354 -3.13 9.46 -12.32
CA ASP A 354 -3.61 10.09 -11.10
C ASP A 354 -5.13 10.16 -11.02
N GLN A 355 -5.79 10.52 -12.12
CA GLN A 355 -7.26 10.59 -12.15
C GLN A 355 -7.96 9.27 -11.79
N PHE A 356 -7.39 8.13 -12.18
CA PHE A 356 -7.97 6.81 -11.87
C PHE A 356 -7.65 6.36 -10.45
N ILE A 357 -6.42 6.61 -10.02
CA ILE A 357 -5.95 6.25 -8.67
C ILE A 357 -6.70 7.07 -7.62
N ILE A 358 -6.81 8.37 -7.82
CA ILE A 358 -7.56 9.29 -6.95
C ILE A 358 -9.04 8.88 -6.90
N ALA A 359 -9.66 8.65 -8.07
CA ALA A 359 -11.06 8.22 -8.12
C ALA A 359 -11.28 6.89 -7.38
N TYR A 360 -10.33 5.94 -7.48
CA TYR A 360 -10.42 4.68 -6.76
C TYR A 360 -10.37 4.88 -5.23
N HIS A 361 -9.43 5.68 -4.74
CA HIS A 361 -9.32 5.92 -3.29
C HIS A 361 -10.55 6.66 -2.75
N ARG A 362 -11.05 7.66 -3.45
CA ARG A 362 -12.31 8.33 -3.09
C ARG A 362 -13.49 7.36 -3.06
N TRP A 363 -13.59 6.47 -4.05
CA TRP A 363 -14.65 5.45 -4.09
C TRP A 363 -14.54 4.45 -2.94
N VAL A 364 -13.33 4.07 -2.52
CA VAL A 364 -13.11 3.16 -1.38
C VAL A 364 -13.52 3.83 -0.06
N VAL A 365 -13.14 5.09 0.14
CA VAL A 365 -13.40 5.84 1.38
C VAL A 365 -14.85 6.33 1.44
N GLY A 366 -15.44 6.74 0.31
CA GLY A 366 -16.82 7.24 0.22
C GLY A 366 -17.93 6.19 0.35
N GLY A 367 -17.55 4.91 0.55
CA GLY A 367 -18.49 3.79 0.55
C GLY A 367 -18.78 3.29 -0.88
N LYS A 368 -18.74 1.98 -1.06
CA LYS A 368 -18.93 1.30 -2.35
C LYS A 368 -20.42 1.33 -2.75
N ASP A 369 -20.96 2.50 -3.13
CA ASP A 369 -22.30 2.62 -3.70
C ASP A 369 -22.30 2.38 -5.21
#